data_f0c62be1848eb2be6ae51f0e723b1c45
#
_entry.id   f0c62be1848eb2be6ae51f0e723b1c45
#
_cell.length_a   1.000
_cell.length_b   1.000
_cell.length_c   1.000
_cell.angle_alpha   90.00
_cell.angle_beta   90.00
_cell.angle_gamma   90.00
#
_symmetry.space_group_name_H-M   'P 1'
#
loop_
_entity.id
_entity.type
_entity.pdbx_description
1 polymer ?
#
loop_
_entity_poly.entity_id
_entity_poly.type
_entity_poly.pdbx_seq_one_letter_code
_entity_poly.pdbx_strand_id
1 'polypeptide(L)'
;VWNEAIAKPLRDVLDDDASRYVPVMIQGLAECREILVDATDPKKGSWHFAVFGKRSRLHPGTRFLARGINEDGNPGNEVEMEQMVWRSSNGNSSGSNSGRKKTIWTSYVWRRGSVPLRWKQEIKQTVGDAQIEVETKDTYKNAERYFARLRESYGECNPIACVNLLRIAPGKPEAELSRHFHECVE
;
A
#
# COMPACT_ATOMS: atom_id res chain seq x y z
N VAL A 1 5.48 -9.20 8.18
CA VAL A 1 5.86 -8.32 9.29
C VAL A 1 7.36 -8.05 9.28
N TRP A 2 7.81 -6.92 9.86
CA TRP A 2 9.21 -6.50 9.77
C TRP A 2 10.17 -7.35 10.62
N ASN A 3 9.71 -7.88 11.71
CA ASN A 3 10.50 -8.75 12.60
C ASN A 3 10.40 -10.24 12.28
N GLU A 4 9.92 -10.63 11.11
CA GLU A 4 9.70 -12.03 10.74
C GLU A 4 10.95 -12.89 10.86
N ALA A 5 12.07 -12.42 10.27
CA ALA A 5 13.32 -13.16 10.26
C ALA A 5 13.90 -13.35 11.69
N ILE A 6 13.78 -12.33 12.54
CA ILE A 6 14.27 -12.36 13.93
C ILE A 6 13.34 -13.22 14.81
N ALA A 7 12.05 -13.18 14.55
CA ALA A 7 11.04 -13.90 15.34
C ALA A 7 10.94 -15.39 14.98
N LYS A 8 11.38 -15.78 13.77
CA LYS A 8 11.24 -17.15 13.25
C LYS A 8 11.80 -18.21 14.21
N PRO A 9 13.03 -18.14 14.72
CA PRO A 9 13.56 -19.16 15.62
C PRO A 9 12.71 -19.34 16.89
N LEU A 10 12.14 -18.25 17.41
CA LEU A 10 11.29 -18.31 18.60
C LEU A 10 9.92 -18.92 18.28
N ARG A 11 9.38 -18.63 17.12
CA ARG A 11 8.12 -19.25 16.66
C ARG A 11 8.28 -20.74 16.39
N ASP A 12 9.41 -21.15 15.83
CA ASP A 12 9.71 -22.57 15.56
C ASP A 12 9.80 -23.41 16.85
N VAL A 13 10.05 -22.76 18.01
CA VAL A 13 10.15 -23.42 19.32
C VAL A 13 8.85 -23.33 20.12
N LEU A 14 8.15 -22.20 20.08
CA LEU A 14 6.99 -21.89 20.92
C LEU A 14 5.65 -22.18 20.24
N ASP A 15 5.65 -22.41 18.93
CA ASP A 15 4.46 -22.65 18.12
C ASP A 15 3.36 -21.58 18.35
N ASP A 16 2.15 -21.98 18.71
CA ASP A 16 1.02 -21.06 18.95
C ASP A 16 1.26 -20.08 20.11
N ASP A 17 2.04 -20.45 21.10
CA ASP A 17 2.38 -19.59 22.24
C ASP A 17 3.33 -18.45 21.86
N ALA A 18 3.99 -18.52 20.70
CA ALA A 18 4.88 -17.47 20.23
C ALA A 18 4.21 -16.10 20.14
N SER A 19 2.91 -16.06 19.85
CA SER A 19 2.14 -14.81 19.76
C SER A 19 2.12 -13.99 21.06
N ARG A 20 2.33 -14.63 22.21
CA ARG A 20 2.40 -13.97 23.52
C ARG A 20 3.72 -13.24 23.76
N TYR A 21 4.79 -13.67 23.09
CA TYR A 21 6.14 -13.17 23.32
C TYR A 21 6.71 -12.39 22.15
N VAL A 22 6.14 -12.58 20.95
CA VAL A 22 6.62 -11.95 19.74
C VAL A 22 5.55 -11.00 19.20
N PRO A 23 5.65 -9.69 19.49
CA PRO A 23 4.75 -8.71 18.93
C PRO A 23 4.92 -8.62 17.42
N VAL A 24 3.83 -8.35 16.71
CA VAL A 24 3.86 -8.06 15.28
C VAL A 24 4.39 -6.64 15.08
N MET A 25 5.51 -6.51 14.36
CA MET A 25 6.08 -5.21 14.01
C MET A 25 5.78 -4.84 12.56
N ILE A 26 5.24 -3.66 12.37
CA ILE A 26 5.03 -3.03 11.05
C ILE A 26 5.77 -1.70 11.00
N GLN A 27 6.29 -1.35 9.83
CA GLN A 27 6.76 0.00 9.55
C GLN A 27 5.67 0.74 8.77
N GLY A 28 5.15 1.82 9.35
CA GLY A 28 4.06 2.54 8.70
C GLY A 28 3.51 3.66 9.55
N LEU A 29 2.26 3.96 9.32
CA LEU A 29 1.51 4.96 10.05
C LEU A 29 0.11 4.43 10.40
N ALA A 30 -0.45 4.97 11.47
CA ALA A 30 -1.86 4.80 11.81
C ALA A 30 -2.36 6.13 12.37
N GLU A 31 -3.44 6.63 11.82
CA GLU A 31 -4.08 7.86 12.31
C GLU A 31 -5.61 7.69 12.28
N CYS A 32 -6.26 8.18 13.31
CA CYS A 32 -7.72 8.16 13.40
C CYS A 32 -8.23 9.56 13.74
N ARG A 33 -9.34 9.96 13.10
CA ARG A 33 -10.04 11.21 13.34
C ARG A 33 -11.52 10.96 13.50
N GLU A 34 -12.11 11.69 14.42
CA GLU A 34 -13.54 11.75 14.59
C GLU A 34 -14.08 13.09 14.07
N ILE A 35 -15.14 13.04 13.30
CA ILE A 35 -15.81 14.21 12.73
C ILE A 35 -17.26 14.17 13.16
N LEU A 36 -17.71 15.16 13.93
CA LEU A 36 -19.11 15.30 14.32
C LEU A 36 -19.98 15.55 13.07
N VAL A 37 -21.11 14.87 12.98
CA VAL A 37 -22.09 15.12 11.90
C VAL A 37 -22.63 16.55 11.98
N ASP A 38 -22.82 17.05 13.20
CA ASP A 38 -23.22 18.40 13.48
C ASP A 38 -22.48 18.89 14.73
N ALA A 39 -21.63 19.90 14.57
CA ALA A 39 -20.85 20.45 15.68
C ALA A 39 -21.72 21.09 16.78
N THR A 40 -22.95 21.45 16.43
CA THR A 40 -23.93 22.07 17.38
C THR A 40 -24.82 21.05 18.08
N ASP A 41 -24.89 19.81 17.56
CA ASP A 41 -25.67 18.72 18.15
C ASP A 41 -24.89 17.39 18.16
N PRO A 42 -24.12 17.14 19.22
CA PRO A 42 -23.35 15.88 19.36
C PRO A 42 -24.22 14.61 19.36
N LYS A 43 -25.53 14.74 19.63
CA LYS A 43 -26.46 13.59 19.62
C LYS A 43 -26.68 13.03 18.21
N LYS A 44 -26.39 13.79 17.17
CA LYS A 44 -26.43 13.32 15.77
C LYS A 44 -25.32 12.32 15.45
N GLY A 45 -24.38 12.13 16.36
CA GLY A 45 -23.30 11.16 16.24
C GLY A 45 -22.11 11.69 15.44
N SER A 46 -21.15 10.80 15.19
CA SER A 46 -19.90 11.11 14.51
C SER A 46 -19.57 10.10 13.43
N TRP A 47 -18.78 10.54 12.45
CA TRP A 47 -18.05 9.71 11.55
C TRP A 47 -16.62 9.54 12.05
N HIS A 48 -16.11 8.34 11.96
CA HIS A 48 -14.72 8.03 12.27
C HIS A 48 -13.99 7.74 10.98
N PHE A 49 -12.80 8.28 10.87
CA PHE A 49 -11.88 8.05 9.75
C PHE A 49 -10.58 7.49 10.31
N ALA A 50 -10.11 6.40 9.77
CA ALA A 50 -8.79 5.89 10.07
C ALA A 50 -8.00 5.66 8.78
N VAL A 51 -6.73 5.96 8.83
CA VAL A 51 -5.78 5.65 7.75
C VAL A 51 -4.66 4.81 8.34
N PHE A 52 -4.43 3.66 7.72
CA PHE A 52 -3.31 2.78 8.02
C PHE A 52 -2.39 2.71 6.82
N GLY A 53 -1.11 2.82 7.06
CA GLY A 53 -0.10 2.61 6.04
C GLY A 53 0.90 1.59 6.53
N LYS A 54 1.21 0.57 5.71
CA LYS A 54 2.25 -0.40 6.04
C LYS A 54 3.22 -0.54 4.87
N ARG A 55 4.48 -0.29 5.15
CA ARG A 55 5.56 -0.44 4.19
C ARG A 55 5.92 -1.92 4.01
N SER A 56 6.09 -2.34 2.77
CA SER A 56 6.59 -3.67 2.45
C SER A 56 8.04 -3.84 2.91
N ARG A 57 8.35 -4.99 3.50
CA ARG A 57 9.71 -5.39 3.86
C ARG A 57 10.46 -6.09 2.71
N LEU A 58 9.78 -6.37 1.60
CA LEU A 58 10.29 -7.24 0.54
C LEU A 58 11.31 -6.54 -0.36
N HIS A 59 11.17 -5.22 -0.54
CA HIS A 59 12.15 -4.41 -1.28
C HIS A 59 12.30 -3.01 -0.66
N PRO A 60 12.69 -2.93 0.63
CA PRO A 60 12.92 -1.66 1.28
C PRO A 60 14.31 -1.11 0.91
N GLY A 61 14.46 0.19 0.94
CA GLY A 61 15.76 0.81 0.73
C GLY A 61 15.69 2.33 0.73
N THR A 62 16.82 2.96 0.51
CA THR A 62 16.88 4.41 0.36
C THR A 62 16.25 4.83 -0.96
N ARG A 63 15.89 6.10 -1.07
CA ARG A 63 15.22 6.67 -2.25
C ARG A 63 15.91 6.37 -3.58
N PHE A 64 17.22 6.23 -3.59
CA PHE A 64 17.99 6.01 -4.83
C PHE A 64 18.35 4.56 -5.08
N LEU A 65 18.37 3.71 -4.06
CA LEU A 65 18.77 2.31 -4.16
C LEU A 65 17.59 1.37 -4.39
N ALA A 66 16.43 1.63 -3.76
CA ALA A 66 15.24 0.81 -3.95
C ALA A 66 14.31 1.44 -4.99
N ARG A 67 14.71 1.35 -6.26
CA ARG A 67 13.96 1.78 -7.44
C ARG A 67 13.51 0.58 -8.25
N GLY A 68 12.42 0.76 -8.99
CA GLY A 68 11.89 -0.27 -9.85
C GLY A 68 11.37 -1.48 -9.08
N ILE A 69 11.41 -2.61 -9.77
CA ILE A 69 10.99 -3.92 -9.26
C ILE A 69 12.21 -4.84 -9.15
N ASN A 70 12.27 -5.64 -8.09
CA ASN A 70 13.33 -6.64 -7.94
C ASN A 70 13.01 -7.93 -8.71
N GLU A 71 13.91 -8.91 -8.65
CA GLU A 71 13.78 -10.21 -9.36
C GLU A 71 12.58 -11.02 -8.89
N ASP A 72 12.18 -10.85 -7.64
CA ASP A 72 11.00 -11.52 -7.07
C ASP A 72 9.68 -10.82 -7.43
N GLY A 73 9.73 -9.72 -8.18
CA GLY A 73 8.55 -8.93 -8.53
C GLY A 73 8.05 -8.04 -7.39
N ASN A 74 8.92 -7.54 -6.52
CA ASN A 74 8.53 -6.62 -5.45
C ASN A 74 8.94 -5.19 -5.79
N PRO A 75 7.99 -4.24 -5.87
CA PRO A 75 8.31 -2.83 -6.12
C PRO A 75 9.08 -2.19 -4.97
N GLY A 76 10.01 -1.33 -5.31
CA GLY A 76 10.80 -0.60 -4.33
C GLY A 76 9.95 0.31 -3.44
N ASN A 77 10.14 0.19 -2.13
CA ASN A 77 9.49 1.02 -1.12
C ASN A 77 7.96 1.05 -1.22
N GLU A 78 7.36 -0.08 -1.57
CA GLU A 78 5.92 -0.20 -1.65
C GLU A 78 5.27 0.04 -0.28
N VAL A 79 4.18 0.81 -0.27
CA VAL A 79 3.34 1.05 0.90
C VAL A 79 1.91 0.71 0.52
N GLU A 80 1.31 -0.19 1.27
CA GLU A 80 -0.12 -0.43 1.23
C GLU A 80 -0.80 0.53 2.19
N MET A 81 -1.79 1.24 1.70
CA MET A 81 -2.60 2.19 2.44
C MET A 81 -4.03 1.69 2.50
N GLU A 82 -4.64 1.78 3.67
CA GLU A 82 -6.05 1.50 3.87
C GLU A 82 -6.72 2.67 4.56
N GLN A 83 -7.79 3.16 3.97
CA GLN A 83 -8.67 4.15 4.59
C GLN A 83 -9.95 3.46 5.02
N MET A 84 -10.28 3.58 6.29
CA MET A 84 -11.52 3.08 6.86
C MET A 84 -12.41 4.24 7.27
N VAL A 85 -13.69 4.13 6.99
CA VAL A 85 -14.71 5.09 7.43
C VAL A 85 -15.84 4.32 8.07
N TRP A 86 -16.23 4.72 9.28
CA TRP A 86 -17.35 4.07 9.95
C TRP A 86 -18.18 5.06 10.78
N ARG A 87 -19.41 4.64 11.02
CA ARG A 87 -20.35 5.33 11.88
C ARG A 87 -21.11 4.31 12.73
N SER A 88 -21.16 4.55 14.03
CA SER A 88 -22.02 3.81 14.92
C SER A 88 -23.40 4.49 14.98
N SER A 89 -24.46 3.78 14.60
CA SER A 89 -25.80 4.29 14.82
C SER A 89 -26.15 4.10 16.30
N ASN A 90 -26.50 5.20 16.96
CA ASN A 90 -27.17 5.09 18.25
C ASN A 90 -28.57 4.51 17.98
N GLY A 91 -28.73 3.22 18.25
CA GLY A 91 -30.01 2.52 18.03
C GLY A 91 -31.08 2.99 18.98
N ASN A 92 -31.69 4.16 18.73
CA ASN A 92 -32.99 4.53 19.25
C ASN A 92 -34.05 4.20 18.18
N SER A 93 -34.22 2.94 17.84
CA SER A 93 -35.46 2.47 17.23
C SER A 93 -36.34 1.94 18.35
N SER A 94 -37.28 2.77 18.76
CA SER A 94 -38.42 2.40 19.61
C SER A 94 -39.12 1.19 18.97
N GLY A 95 -38.95 0.01 19.54
CA GLY A 95 -39.82 -1.12 19.20
C GLY A 95 -39.21 -2.49 19.06
N SER A 96 -37.92 -2.71 19.26
CA SER A 96 -37.36 -4.08 19.18
C SER A 96 -36.32 -4.33 20.27
N ASN A 97 -36.52 -5.40 21.00
CA ASN A 97 -35.82 -5.80 22.24
C ASN A 97 -34.37 -6.33 21.99
N SER A 98 -33.71 -6.02 20.89
CA SER A 98 -32.31 -6.34 20.65
C SER A 98 -31.51 -5.09 20.32
N GLY A 99 -30.99 -4.43 21.35
CA GLY A 99 -30.16 -3.22 21.26
C GLY A 99 -28.78 -3.47 20.61
N ARG A 100 -28.70 -4.14 19.48
CA ARG A 100 -27.48 -4.28 18.68
C ARG A 100 -27.22 -2.94 17.97
N LYS A 101 -26.22 -2.21 18.42
CA LYS A 101 -25.67 -1.07 17.67
C LYS A 101 -25.23 -1.56 16.30
N LYS A 102 -25.84 -1.06 15.24
CA LYS A 102 -25.44 -1.35 13.87
C LYS A 102 -24.32 -0.38 13.51
N THR A 103 -23.12 -0.90 13.28
CA THR A 103 -22.01 -0.11 12.73
C THR A 103 -22.02 -0.26 11.21
N ILE A 104 -22.06 0.86 10.51
CA ILE A 104 -21.86 0.93 9.07
C ILE A 104 -20.39 1.31 8.86
N TRP A 105 -19.67 0.54 8.09
CA TRP A 105 -18.27 0.81 7.79
C TRP A 105 -17.96 0.52 6.32
N THR A 106 -16.95 1.19 5.80
CA THR A 106 -16.39 0.96 4.48
C THR A 106 -14.87 1.07 4.55
N SER A 107 -14.20 0.39 3.66
CA SER A 107 -12.75 0.43 3.52
C SER A 107 -12.37 0.63 2.06
N TYR A 108 -11.29 1.35 1.84
CA TYR A 108 -10.68 1.53 0.54
C TYR A 108 -9.16 1.31 0.66
N VAL A 109 -8.64 0.42 -0.17
CA VAL A 109 -7.23 0.05 -0.17
C VAL A 109 -6.57 0.53 -1.45
N TRP A 110 -5.39 1.14 -1.32
CA TRP A 110 -4.54 1.47 -2.46
C TRP A 110 -3.06 1.21 -2.13
N ARG A 111 -2.25 1.10 -3.15
CA ARG A 111 -0.81 0.94 -3.01
C ARG A 111 -0.07 2.07 -3.70
N ARG A 112 1.08 2.40 -3.18
CA ARG A 112 2.04 3.34 -3.78
C ARG A 112 3.44 2.77 -3.64
N GLY A 113 4.26 2.96 -4.65
CA GLY A 113 5.61 2.43 -4.65
C GLY A 113 6.37 2.91 -5.88
N SER A 114 7.50 2.31 -6.12
CA SER A 114 8.23 2.51 -7.36
C SER A 114 7.46 1.92 -8.53
N VAL A 115 7.61 2.50 -9.73
CA VAL A 115 7.03 1.91 -10.95
C VAL A 115 7.48 0.46 -11.06
N PRO A 116 6.55 -0.50 -11.27
CA PRO A 116 6.85 -1.93 -11.21
C PRO A 116 7.51 -2.45 -12.50
N LEU A 117 8.55 -1.77 -12.94
CA LEU A 117 9.46 -2.16 -14.01
C LEU A 117 10.88 -2.29 -13.45
N ARG A 118 11.76 -2.98 -14.15
CA ARG A 118 13.18 -2.95 -13.82
C ARG A 118 13.79 -1.66 -14.35
N TRP A 119 14.14 -0.77 -13.46
CA TRP A 119 14.78 0.49 -13.81
C TRP A 119 15.67 0.99 -12.69
N LYS A 120 16.68 1.76 -13.03
CA LYS A 120 17.59 2.42 -12.11
C LYS A 120 17.70 3.90 -12.41
N GLN A 121 18.14 4.63 -11.43
CA GLN A 121 18.39 6.06 -11.54
C GLN A 121 19.89 6.32 -11.30
N GLU A 122 20.57 6.85 -12.29
CA GLU A 122 21.96 7.26 -12.15
C GLU A 122 22.03 8.75 -11.80
N ILE A 123 22.74 9.05 -10.72
CA ILE A 123 23.02 10.43 -10.34
C ILE A 123 24.37 10.78 -10.96
N LYS A 124 24.36 11.54 -12.06
CA LYS A 124 25.60 12.14 -12.55
C LYS A 124 26.03 13.28 -11.61
N GLN A 125 27.34 13.35 -11.28
CA GLN A 125 27.92 14.35 -10.39
C GLN A 125 27.80 15.80 -10.90
N THR A 126 27.30 16.02 -12.09
CA THR A 126 27.09 17.33 -12.70
C THR A 126 25.64 17.79 -12.54
N VAL A 127 25.45 19.07 -12.34
CA VAL A 127 24.14 19.74 -12.26
C VAL A 127 23.27 19.35 -13.46
N GLY A 128 22.26 18.52 -13.23
CA GLY A 128 21.34 18.05 -14.26
C GLY A 128 20.29 17.06 -13.70
N ASP A 129 19.26 16.80 -14.49
CA ASP A 129 18.25 15.80 -14.18
C ASP A 129 18.91 14.41 -14.14
N ALA A 130 18.61 13.62 -13.11
CA ALA A 130 19.10 12.25 -12.99
C ALA A 130 18.61 11.40 -14.17
N GLN A 131 19.50 10.65 -14.80
CA GLN A 131 19.13 9.77 -15.89
C GLN A 131 18.39 8.53 -15.36
N ILE A 132 17.34 8.14 -16.06
CA ILE A 132 16.59 6.93 -15.82
C ILE A 132 16.95 5.93 -16.92
N GLU A 133 17.35 4.76 -16.53
CA GLU A 133 17.61 3.63 -17.42
C GLU A 133 16.59 2.54 -17.13
N VAL A 134 15.81 2.14 -18.15
CA VAL A 134 14.85 1.05 -18.06
C VAL A 134 15.50 -0.20 -18.65
N GLU A 135 15.54 -1.25 -17.86
CA GLU A 135 16.04 -2.54 -18.30
C GLU A 135 14.92 -3.26 -19.07
N THR A 136 15.12 -3.50 -20.37
CA THR A 136 14.07 -4.10 -21.22
C THR A 136 13.98 -5.60 -21.12
N LYS A 137 15.07 -6.26 -20.72
CA LYS A 137 15.10 -7.73 -20.57
C LYS A 137 14.36 -8.14 -19.29
N ASP A 138 13.42 -9.07 -19.43
CA ASP A 138 12.61 -9.63 -18.34
C ASP A 138 11.82 -8.61 -17.47
N THR A 139 11.79 -7.33 -17.86
CA THR A 139 11.13 -6.30 -17.08
C THR A 139 9.61 -6.55 -16.97
N TYR A 140 8.99 -6.97 -18.06
CA TYR A 140 7.54 -7.23 -18.08
C TYR A 140 7.17 -8.51 -17.32
N LYS A 141 8.01 -9.53 -17.36
CA LYS A 141 7.81 -10.77 -16.59
C LYS A 141 7.76 -10.52 -15.09
N ASN A 142 8.59 -9.62 -14.56
CA ASN A 142 8.58 -9.26 -13.15
C ASN A 142 7.36 -8.40 -12.79
N ALA A 143 6.95 -7.50 -13.67
CA ALA A 143 5.72 -6.73 -13.53
C ALA A 143 4.48 -7.66 -13.55
N GLU A 144 4.42 -8.62 -14.47
CA GLU A 144 3.35 -9.62 -14.53
C GLU A 144 3.22 -10.40 -13.20
N ARG A 145 4.33 -10.85 -12.62
CA ARG A 145 4.34 -11.50 -11.30
C ARG A 145 3.77 -10.60 -10.19
N TYR A 146 4.07 -9.32 -10.24
CA TYR A 146 3.54 -8.35 -9.29
C TYR A 146 2.02 -8.21 -9.43
N PHE A 147 1.52 -7.98 -10.64
CA PHE A 147 0.09 -7.82 -10.89
C PHE A 147 -0.69 -9.12 -10.65
N ALA A 148 -0.11 -10.29 -10.94
CA ALA A 148 -0.71 -11.58 -10.60
C ALA A 148 -0.94 -11.72 -9.08
N ARG A 149 0.07 -11.37 -8.27
CA ARG A 149 -0.08 -11.38 -6.80
C ARG A 149 -1.11 -10.36 -6.29
N LEU A 150 -1.24 -9.21 -6.94
CA LEU A 150 -2.29 -8.26 -6.57
C LEU A 150 -3.68 -8.85 -6.85
N ARG A 151 -3.88 -9.50 -8.00
CA ARG A 151 -5.14 -10.18 -8.32
C ARG A 151 -5.44 -11.29 -7.33
N GLU A 152 -4.45 -12.13 -7.00
CA GLU A 152 -4.60 -13.16 -5.98
C GLU A 152 -5.01 -12.58 -4.62
N SER A 153 -4.41 -11.46 -4.21
CA SER A 153 -4.64 -10.84 -2.90
C SER A 153 -5.99 -10.12 -2.79
N TYR A 154 -6.48 -9.52 -3.88
CA TYR A 154 -7.69 -8.69 -3.87
C TYR A 154 -8.87 -9.29 -4.64
N GLY A 155 -8.70 -10.49 -5.20
CA GLY A 155 -9.70 -11.19 -5.99
C GLY A 155 -9.54 -10.94 -7.49
N GLU A 156 -9.53 -12.02 -8.27
CA GLU A 156 -9.28 -12.00 -9.73
C GLU A 156 -10.30 -11.17 -10.51
N CYS A 157 -11.54 -11.08 -10.01
CA CYS A 157 -12.62 -10.32 -10.66
C CYS A 157 -12.53 -8.80 -10.40
N ASN A 158 -11.65 -8.34 -9.52
CA ASN A 158 -11.54 -6.93 -9.20
C ASN A 158 -10.56 -6.24 -10.15
N PRO A 159 -10.98 -5.16 -10.84
CA PRO A 159 -10.09 -4.40 -11.71
C PRO A 159 -9.02 -3.69 -10.88
N ILE A 160 -7.78 -3.71 -11.37
CA ILE A 160 -6.69 -2.94 -10.81
C ILE A 160 -6.60 -1.63 -11.59
N ALA A 161 -6.86 -0.52 -10.93
CA ALA A 161 -6.65 0.80 -11.50
C ALA A 161 -5.25 1.31 -11.17
N CYS A 162 -4.49 1.70 -12.19
CA CYS A 162 -3.16 2.27 -12.04
C CYS A 162 -3.20 3.78 -12.27
N VAL A 163 -2.72 4.56 -11.31
CA VAL A 163 -2.58 6.01 -11.44
C VAL A 163 -1.11 6.35 -11.64
N ASN A 164 -0.78 6.81 -12.84
CA ASN A 164 0.57 7.22 -13.18
C ASN A 164 0.82 8.67 -12.73
N LEU A 165 1.74 8.85 -11.79
CA LEU A 165 2.12 10.15 -11.22
C LEU A 165 3.48 10.67 -11.76
N LEU A 166 4.03 10.02 -12.80
CA LEU A 166 5.28 10.44 -13.43
C LEU A 166 5.09 11.73 -14.24
N ARG A 167 6.18 12.48 -14.38
CA ARG A 167 6.22 13.65 -15.25
C ARG A 167 6.38 13.21 -16.72
N ILE A 168 5.34 13.35 -17.52
CA ILE A 168 5.30 12.90 -18.91
C ILE A 168 5.69 14.01 -19.92
N ALA A 169 6.13 15.18 -19.46
CA ALA A 169 6.54 16.26 -20.35
C ALA A 169 7.71 15.82 -21.26
N PRO A 170 7.72 16.21 -22.54
CA PRO A 170 8.81 15.90 -23.46
C PRO A 170 10.18 16.27 -22.91
N GLY A 171 11.18 15.40 -23.08
CA GLY A 171 12.55 15.63 -22.62
C GLY A 171 12.76 15.35 -21.11
N LYS A 172 11.75 14.94 -20.38
CA LYS A 172 11.91 14.47 -18.99
C LYS A 172 12.30 13.00 -18.95
N PRO A 173 13.26 12.61 -18.08
CA PRO A 173 13.67 11.20 -17.93
C PRO A 173 12.52 10.28 -17.54
N GLU A 174 11.54 10.79 -16.80
CA GLU A 174 10.35 10.04 -16.36
C GLU A 174 9.38 9.73 -17.50
N ALA A 175 9.44 10.46 -18.64
CA ALA A 175 8.55 10.22 -19.76
C ALA A 175 8.81 8.86 -20.44
N GLU A 176 10.08 8.46 -20.55
CA GLU A 176 10.48 7.16 -21.09
C GLU A 176 10.03 6.02 -20.15
N LEU A 177 10.19 6.18 -18.84
CA LEU A 177 9.69 5.22 -17.86
C LEU A 177 8.15 5.10 -17.93
N SER A 178 7.45 6.22 -18.12
CA SER A 178 6.00 6.22 -18.29
C SER A 178 5.56 5.46 -19.55
N ARG A 179 6.27 5.64 -20.67
CA ARG A 179 6.01 4.94 -21.92
C ARG A 179 6.13 3.42 -21.74
N HIS A 180 7.24 2.95 -21.17
CA HIS A 180 7.43 1.52 -20.87
C HIS A 180 6.38 0.97 -19.90
N PHE A 181 5.94 1.78 -18.95
CA PHE A 181 4.88 1.35 -18.03
C PHE A 181 3.54 1.16 -18.74
N HIS A 182 3.16 2.05 -19.68
CA HIS A 182 1.97 1.88 -20.51
C HIS A 182 2.05 0.61 -21.36
N GLU A 183 3.15 0.40 -22.05
CA GLU A 183 3.39 -0.83 -22.84
C GLU A 183 3.31 -2.13 -22.02
N CYS A 184 3.57 -2.05 -20.72
CA CYS A 184 3.52 -3.21 -19.82
C CYS A 184 2.11 -3.55 -19.35
N VAL A 185 1.21 -2.56 -19.26
CA VAL A 185 -0.14 -2.75 -18.67
C VAL A 185 -1.24 -2.85 -19.71
N GLU A 186 -0.95 -2.57 -20.99
CA GLU A 186 -1.81 -2.83 -22.15
C GLU A 186 -1.75 -4.31 -22.56
#